data_a319de64b2cae1acbf4b84445e509eb8
#
_entry.id   a319de64b2cae1acbf4b84445e509eb8
#
_cell.length_a   1.000
_cell.length_b   1.000
_cell.length_c   1.000
_cell.angle_alpha   90.00
_cell.angle_beta   90.00
_cell.angle_gamma   90.00
#
_symmetry.space_group_name_H-M   'P 1'
#
loop_
_entity.id
_entity.type
_entity.pdbx_description
1 polymer ?
#
loop_
_entity_poly.entity_id
_entity_poly.type
_entity_poly.pdbx_seq_one_letter_code
_entity_poly.pdbx_strand_id
1 'polypeptide(L)'
;CKDIVWAYMRKEGADEGDDRQLSVNYLVIVTRRKKRYKFDMTEKEIHECIRILKILNPDMATGFPKGGRISLHSLPNTRDLGAIVTADDRHILPRRLLRSGELYHISESDKNRLREEYNLKTVIDLRSAEERKCKPDTIIAEVEYYHVPVVDEDVQVISNREQFVKMLAGLPDDMEEYMIRQYRNLCMDQLVRSE
;
A
#
# COMPACT_ATOMS: atom_id res chain seq x y z
N CYS A 1 2.48 -16.56 22.43
CA CYS A 1 2.17 -16.38 20.98
C CYS A 1 1.29 -15.17 20.70
N LYS A 2 0.29 -14.85 21.55
CA LYS A 2 -0.63 -13.70 21.32
C LYS A 2 0.03 -12.32 21.23
N ASP A 3 1.29 -12.19 21.65
CA ASP A 3 2.06 -10.95 21.54
C ASP A 3 2.73 -10.77 20.16
N ILE A 4 2.78 -11.82 19.32
CA ILE A 4 3.34 -11.77 17.99
C ILE A 4 2.28 -11.20 17.05
N VAL A 5 2.60 -10.12 16.34
CA VAL A 5 1.69 -9.46 15.39
C VAL A 5 2.05 -9.73 13.93
N TRP A 6 3.30 -10.14 13.67
CA TRP A 6 3.77 -10.40 12.33
C TRP A 6 4.92 -11.40 12.33
N ALA A 7 4.91 -12.34 11.38
CA ALA A 7 6.01 -13.26 11.13
C ALA A 7 6.21 -13.44 9.61
N TYR A 8 7.46 -13.37 9.15
CA TYR A 8 7.80 -13.49 7.75
C TYR A 8 9.20 -14.06 7.54
N MET A 9 9.44 -14.58 6.35
CA MET A 9 10.77 -14.98 5.89
C MET A 9 11.47 -13.80 5.22
N ARG A 10 12.76 -13.58 5.56
CA ARG A 10 13.64 -12.63 4.91
C ARG A 10 14.87 -13.34 4.38
N LYS A 11 15.22 -13.11 3.10
CA LYS A 11 16.50 -13.54 2.51
C LYS A 11 17.48 -12.38 2.57
N GLU A 12 18.72 -12.67 2.99
CA GLU A 12 19.83 -11.71 2.97
C GLU A 12 21.02 -12.35 2.26
N GLY A 13 21.84 -11.54 1.58
CA GLY A 13 23.08 -11.98 0.93
C GLY A 13 22.97 -12.40 -0.53
N ALA A 14 21.82 -12.21 -1.21
CA ALA A 14 21.71 -12.38 -2.65
C ALA A 14 21.76 -11.00 -3.34
N ASP A 15 22.91 -10.61 -3.89
CA ASP A 15 22.94 -9.59 -4.92
C ASP A 15 22.61 -10.22 -6.28
N GLU A 16 21.81 -9.53 -7.09
CA GLU A 16 21.50 -9.94 -8.45
C GLU A 16 22.80 -9.95 -9.28
N GLY A 17 23.36 -11.12 -9.50
CA GLY A 17 24.44 -11.31 -10.47
C GLY A 17 25.62 -12.17 -10.07
N ASP A 18 25.73 -12.68 -8.86
CA ASP A 18 26.81 -13.62 -8.49
C ASP A 18 26.24 -14.92 -7.90
N ASP A 19 26.33 -16.00 -8.67
CA ASP A 19 25.85 -17.36 -8.33
C ASP A 19 26.57 -18.01 -7.14
N ARG A 20 27.43 -17.30 -6.43
CA ARG A 20 28.28 -17.83 -5.36
C ARG A 20 28.03 -17.22 -3.97
N GLN A 21 27.13 -16.27 -3.81
CA GLN A 21 26.80 -15.76 -2.48
C GLN A 21 25.75 -16.64 -1.80
N LEU A 22 26.14 -17.20 -0.67
CA LEU A 22 25.28 -17.96 0.25
C LEU A 22 24.16 -17.05 0.75
N SER A 23 22.95 -17.22 0.23
CA SER A 23 21.78 -16.56 0.78
C SER A 23 21.38 -17.21 2.10
N VAL A 24 21.28 -16.42 3.16
CA VAL A 24 20.80 -16.86 4.46
C VAL A 24 19.32 -16.50 4.61
N ASN A 25 18.53 -17.46 5.05
CA ASN A 25 17.11 -17.26 5.30
C ASN A 25 16.88 -17.01 6.81
N TYR A 26 16.08 -16.02 7.10
CA TYR A 26 15.71 -15.67 8.46
C TYR A 26 14.21 -15.73 8.67
N LEU A 27 13.78 -16.37 9.78
CA LEU A 27 12.46 -16.10 10.33
C LEU A 27 12.53 -14.79 11.12
N VAL A 28 11.72 -13.81 10.73
CA VAL A 28 11.58 -12.56 11.46
C VAL A 28 10.23 -12.55 12.18
N ILE A 29 10.24 -12.29 13.48
CA ILE A 29 9.05 -12.17 14.32
C ILE A 29 8.98 -10.76 14.89
N VAL A 30 7.83 -10.11 14.76
CA VAL A 30 7.54 -8.78 15.30
C VAL A 30 6.46 -8.89 16.36
N THR A 31 6.69 -8.29 17.53
CA THR A 31 5.74 -8.30 18.66
C THR A 31 4.93 -6.99 18.74
N ARG A 32 3.83 -7.00 19.52
CA ARG A 32 3.01 -5.79 19.83
C ARG A 32 3.84 -4.67 20.42
N ARG A 33 4.88 -4.99 21.18
CA ARG A 33 5.82 -4.01 21.76
C ARG A 33 6.87 -3.51 20.77
N LYS A 34 6.67 -3.79 19.47
CA LYS A 34 7.59 -3.41 18.38
C LYS A 34 8.98 -4.04 18.49
N LYS A 35 9.18 -5.07 19.31
CA LYS A 35 10.43 -5.82 19.34
C LYS A 35 10.48 -6.76 18.14
N ARG A 36 11.64 -6.84 17.51
CA ARG A 36 11.93 -7.71 16.38
C ARG A 36 12.92 -8.80 16.83
N TYR A 37 12.62 -10.01 16.45
CA TYR A 37 13.50 -11.15 16.66
C TYR A 37 13.81 -11.77 15.29
N LYS A 38 15.04 -12.18 15.10
CA LYS A 38 15.56 -12.73 13.84
C LYS A 38 16.23 -14.06 14.16
N PHE A 39 15.81 -15.13 13.47
CA PHE A 39 16.30 -16.48 13.64
C PHE A 39 16.80 -17.02 12.32
N ASP A 40 18.05 -17.47 12.28
CA ASP A 40 18.63 -18.17 11.14
C ASP A 40 18.07 -19.59 11.09
N MET A 41 17.38 -19.91 9.99
CA MET A 41 16.68 -21.18 9.81
C MET A 41 16.57 -21.50 8.33
N THR A 42 16.40 -22.78 8.01
CA THR A 42 16.11 -23.20 6.65
C THR A 42 14.72 -22.71 6.19
N GLU A 43 14.53 -22.55 4.89
CA GLU A 43 13.25 -22.11 4.31
C GLU A 43 12.08 -23.03 4.74
N LYS A 44 12.34 -24.35 4.79
CA LYS A 44 11.34 -25.34 5.20
C LYS A 44 10.92 -25.17 6.67
N GLU A 45 11.89 -24.96 7.56
CA GLU A 45 11.63 -24.71 8.99
C GLU A 45 10.88 -23.40 9.20
N ILE A 46 11.23 -22.34 8.45
CA ILE A 46 10.55 -21.06 8.53
C ILE A 46 9.07 -21.20 8.14
N HIS A 47 8.78 -21.88 7.04
CA HIS A 47 7.39 -22.10 6.60
C HIS A 47 6.59 -22.88 7.64
N GLU A 48 7.18 -23.92 8.23
CA GLU A 48 6.51 -24.71 9.26
C GLU A 48 6.28 -23.89 10.54
N CYS A 49 7.28 -23.12 10.99
CA CYS A 49 7.12 -22.21 12.13
C CYS A 49 6.01 -21.18 11.89
N ILE A 50 5.97 -20.55 10.71
CA ILE A 50 4.92 -19.56 10.37
C ILE A 50 3.55 -20.23 10.38
N ARG A 51 3.43 -21.46 9.85
CA ARG A 51 2.18 -22.23 9.85
C ARG A 51 1.68 -22.50 11.27
N ILE A 52 2.55 -22.97 12.15
CA ILE A 52 2.22 -23.24 13.56
C ILE A 52 1.83 -21.94 14.27
N LEU A 53 2.63 -20.89 14.11
CA LEU A 53 2.35 -19.58 14.72
C LEU A 53 1.00 -19.02 14.25
N LYS A 54 0.62 -19.22 12.98
CA LYS A 54 -0.66 -18.77 12.44
C LYS A 54 -1.86 -19.53 13.01
N ILE A 55 -1.70 -20.84 13.27
CA ILE A 55 -2.71 -21.65 13.95
C ILE A 55 -2.93 -21.16 15.39
N LEU A 56 -1.83 -20.88 16.11
CA LEU A 56 -1.86 -20.41 17.49
C LEU A 56 -2.29 -18.95 17.66
N ASN A 57 -2.16 -18.17 16.58
CA ASN A 57 -2.50 -16.75 16.54
C ASN A 57 -3.09 -16.39 15.18
N PRO A 58 -4.38 -16.64 14.95
CA PRO A 58 -5.06 -16.40 13.67
C PRO A 58 -4.97 -14.95 13.18
N ASP A 59 -4.88 -13.98 14.09
CA ASP A 59 -4.80 -12.54 13.76
C ASP A 59 -3.40 -12.08 13.34
N MET A 60 -2.39 -12.93 13.51
CA MET A 60 -1.03 -12.60 13.14
C MET A 60 -0.88 -12.40 11.63
N ALA A 61 -0.28 -11.29 11.21
CA ALA A 61 0.10 -11.11 9.81
C ALA A 61 1.25 -12.05 9.43
N THR A 62 1.19 -12.62 8.22
CA THR A 62 2.24 -13.50 7.69
C THR A 62 2.68 -13.04 6.30
N GLY A 63 3.92 -13.40 5.97
CA GLY A 63 4.52 -13.12 4.67
C GLY A 63 5.14 -11.73 4.59
N PHE A 64 6.20 -11.65 3.81
CA PHE A 64 6.81 -10.39 3.41
C PHE A 64 6.12 -9.97 2.10
N PRO A 65 5.48 -8.80 2.02
CA PRO A 65 4.79 -8.40 0.80
C PRO A 65 5.80 -8.25 -0.33
N LYS A 66 5.81 -9.18 -1.28
CA LYS A 66 6.59 -9.04 -2.51
C LYS A 66 6.02 -7.86 -3.31
N GLY A 67 6.58 -6.67 -3.14
CA GLY A 67 6.16 -5.45 -3.82
C GLY A 67 4.74 -4.97 -3.48
N GLY A 68 4.12 -5.51 -2.45
CA GLY A 68 2.85 -5.03 -1.91
C GLY A 68 1.63 -5.19 -2.81
N ARG A 69 1.73 -5.76 -4.01
CA ARG A 69 0.59 -5.88 -4.92
C ARG A 69 -0.44 -6.87 -4.40
N ILE A 70 -1.68 -6.43 -4.35
CA ILE A 70 -2.85 -7.27 -4.03
C ILE A 70 -3.55 -7.60 -5.34
N SER A 71 -3.75 -8.88 -5.62
CA SER A 71 -4.43 -9.33 -6.85
C SER A 71 -5.94 -9.24 -6.65
N LEU A 72 -6.51 -8.07 -6.93
CA LEU A 72 -7.94 -7.84 -7.03
C LEU A 72 -8.32 -7.71 -8.50
N HIS A 73 -9.50 -8.23 -8.87
CA HIS A 73 -9.97 -8.25 -10.25
C HIS A 73 -10.36 -6.87 -10.76
N SER A 74 -11.16 -6.16 -9.99
CA SER A 74 -11.69 -4.85 -10.34
C SER A 74 -10.78 -3.69 -9.93
N LEU A 75 -9.75 -3.95 -9.11
CA LEU A 75 -8.80 -2.95 -8.61
C LEU A 75 -7.34 -3.37 -8.90
N PRO A 76 -6.89 -3.31 -10.16
CA PRO A 76 -5.61 -3.92 -10.57
C PRO A 76 -4.37 -3.25 -9.97
N ASN A 77 -4.48 -2.02 -9.48
CA ASN A 77 -3.36 -1.25 -8.91
C ASN A 77 -3.37 -1.19 -7.38
N THR A 78 -4.07 -2.12 -6.73
CA THR A 78 -4.11 -2.15 -5.27
C THR A 78 -2.82 -2.73 -4.68
N ARG A 79 -2.30 -2.05 -3.66
CA ARG A 79 -1.05 -2.41 -2.98
C ARG A 79 -1.23 -2.32 -1.47
N ASP A 80 -0.63 -3.27 -0.76
CA ASP A 80 -0.38 -3.18 0.67
C ASP A 80 0.93 -2.41 0.88
N LEU A 81 0.90 -1.31 1.61
CA LEU A 81 2.10 -0.54 1.95
C LEU A 81 2.87 -1.13 3.14
N GLY A 82 2.42 -2.28 3.65
CA GLY A 82 3.14 -3.05 4.65
C GLY A 82 4.55 -3.41 4.19
N ALA A 83 5.46 -3.56 5.14
CA ALA A 83 6.87 -3.84 4.95
C ALA A 83 7.71 -2.73 4.28
N ILE A 84 7.14 -1.58 3.90
CA ILE A 84 7.94 -0.42 3.56
C ILE A 84 8.79 -0.05 4.78
N VAL A 85 10.10 0.07 4.56
CA VAL A 85 11.08 0.45 5.59
C VAL A 85 11.09 1.97 5.71
N THR A 86 10.96 2.46 6.92
CA THR A 86 11.10 3.90 7.21
C THR A 86 12.56 4.28 7.43
N ALA A 87 12.89 5.58 7.40
CA ALA A 87 14.26 6.07 7.57
C ALA A 87 14.91 5.66 8.91
N ASP A 88 14.09 5.37 9.93
CA ASP A 88 14.51 4.89 11.25
C ASP A 88 14.42 3.35 11.39
N ASP A 89 14.51 2.64 10.28
CA ASP A 89 14.51 1.17 10.16
C ASP A 89 13.29 0.48 10.79
N ARG A 90 12.16 1.19 10.89
CA ARG A 90 10.87 0.62 11.23
C ARG A 90 10.17 0.13 9.96
N HIS A 91 9.10 -0.64 10.11
CA HIS A 91 8.27 -1.12 9.01
C HIS A 91 6.81 -0.77 9.25
N ILE A 92 6.12 -0.39 8.19
CA ILE A 92 4.65 -0.35 8.21
C ILE A 92 4.15 -1.78 8.38
N LEU A 93 3.23 -1.99 9.32
CA LEU A 93 2.64 -3.32 9.52
C LEU A 93 1.80 -3.71 8.29
N PRO A 94 1.93 -4.95 7.79
CA PRO A 94 1.11 -5.45 6.69
C PRO A 94 -0.39 -5.35 6.99
N ARG A 95 -1.19 -5.17 5.95
CA ARG A 95 -2.66 -5.09 6.00
C ARG A 95 -3.21 -3.97 6.88
N ARG A 96 -2.43 -2.90 7.08
CA ARG A 96 -2.87 -1.72 7.85
C ARG A 96 -3.10 -0.52 6.97
N LEU A 97 -2.31 -0.39 5.92
CA LEU A 97 -2.43 0.72 4.99
C LEU A 97 -2.38 0.17 3.56
N LEU A 98 -3.48 0.33 2.86
CA LEU A 98 -3.63 -0.08 1.47
C LEU A 98 -3.68 1.16 0.58
N ARG A 99 -3.11 1.07 -0.61
CA ARG A 99 -3.24 2.05 -1.67
C ARG A 99 -3.97 1.43 -2.84
N SER A 100 -4.96 2.13 -3.38
CA SER A 100 -5.76 1.66 -4.51
C SER A 100 -6.01 2.79 -5.52
N GLY A 101 -6.56 2.45 -6.67
CA GLY A 101 -7.30 3.36 -7.53
C GLY A 101 -8.70 3.63 -6.97
N GLU A 102 -9.54 4.30 -7.77
CA GLU A 102 -10.94 4.55 -7.41
C GLU A 102 -11.72 3.24 -7.17
N LEU A 103 -12.62 3.25 -6.20
CA LEU A 103 -13.51 2.12 -5.89
C LEU A 103 -14.76 2.08 -6.78
N TYR A 104 -14.66 2.64 -7.99
CA TYR A 104 -15.74 2.66 -8.96
C TYR A 104 -15.93 1.27 -9.57
N HIS A 105 -17.17 0.77 -9.57
CA HIS A 105 -17.53 -0.56 -10.09
C HIS A 105 -16.71 -1.74 -9.52
N ILE A 106 -16.36 -1.66 -8.24
CA ILE A 106 -15.69 -2.78 -7.57
C ILE A 106 -16.63 -4.01 -7.53
N SER A 107 -16.08 -5.19 -7.82
CA SER A 107 -16.81 -6.46 -7.79
C SER A 107 -17.16 -6.89 -6.37
N GLU A 108 -18.25 -7.64 -6.19
CA GLU A 108 -18.63 -8.18 -4.88
C GLU A 108 -17.57 -9.11 -4.30
N SER A 109 -16.87 -9.88 -5.15
CA SER A 109 -15.75 -10.71 -4.72
C SER A 109 -14.63 -9.88 -4.11
N ASP A 110 -14.26 -8.75 -4.74
CA ASP A 110 -13.19 -7.89 -4.26
C ASP A 110 -13.61 -7.11 -3.00
N LYS A 111 -14.88 -6.69 -2.89
CA LYS A 111 -15.43 -6.11 -1.66
C LYS A 111 -15.29 -7.07 -0.48
N ASN A 112 -15.72 -8.32 -0.68
CA ASN A 112 -15.64 -9.34 0.35
C ASN A 112 -14.20 -9.61 0.76
N ARG A 113 -13.26 -9.68 -0.20
CA ARG A 113 -11.85 -9.84 0.10
C ARG A 113 -11.28 -8.68 0.90
N LEU A 114 -11.59 -7.43 0.53
CA LEU A 114 -11.14 -6.25 1.27
C LEU A 114 -11.67 -6.25 2.69
N ARG A 115 -12.94 -6.65 2.89
CA ARG A 115 -13.58 -6.73 4.21
C ARG A 115 -13.03 -7.89 5.05
N GLU A 116 -12.96 -9.09 4.48
CA GLU A 116 -12.68 -10.32 5.23
C GLU A 116 -11.17 -10.61 5.35
N GLU A 117 -10.41 -10.49 4.25
CA GLU A 117 -8.97 -10.78 4.26
C GLU A 117 -8.14 -9.61 4.80
N TYR A 118 -8.54 -8.37 4.47
CA TYR A 118 -7.79 -7.16 4.82
C TYR A 118 -8.40 -6.39 5.99
N ASN A 119 -9.59 -6.78 6.45
CA ASN A 119 -10.33 -6.12 7.53
C ASN A 119 -10.43 -4.61 7.29
N LEU A 120 -10.80 -4.22 6.06
CA LEU A 120 -10.94 -2.81 5.67
C LEU A 120 -11.98 -2.14 6.57
N LYS A 121 -11.61 -1.02 7.19
CA LYS A 121 -12.48 -0.25 8.10
C LYS A 121 -12.71 1.17 7.61
N THR A 122 -11.73 1.73 6.91
CA THR A 122 -11.76 3.14 6.53
C THR A 122 -11.27 3.29 5.10
N VAL A 123 -11.96 4.10 4.31
CA VAL A 123 -11.53 4.59 3.01
C VAL A 123 -11.31 6.09 3.11
N ILE A 124 -10.15 6.54 2.66
CA ILE A 124 -9.82 7.95 2.50
C ILE A 124 -9.73 8.23 1.01
N ASP A 125 -10.69 8.98 0.48
CA ASP A 125 -10.74 9.37 -0.92
C ASP A 125 -10.05 10.73 -1.10
N LEU A 126 -8.96 10.73 -1.84
CA LEU A 126 -8.09 11.87 -2.08
C LEU A 126 -8.45 12.62 -3.39
N ARG A 127 -9.45 12.14 -4.11
CA ARG A 127 -9.88 12.70 -5.40
C ARG A 127 -10.62 14.02 -5.23
N SER A 128 -10.63 14.83 -6.29
CA SER A 128 -11.47 16.04 -6.36
C SER A 128 -12.98 15.70 -6.31
N ALA A 129 -13.80 16.68 -5.98
CA ALA A 129 -15.25 16.52 -5.97
C ALA A 129 -15.81 16.13 -7.37
N GLU A 130 -15.21 16.66 -8.44
CA GLU A 130 -15.62 16.36 -9.81
C GLU A 130 -15.29 14.92 -10.22
N GLU A 131 -14.10 14.42 -9.89
CA GLU A 131 -13.73 13.01 -10.11
C GLU A 131 -14.68 12.05 -9.41
N ARG A 132 -15.04 12.36 -8.16
CA ARG A 132 -16.01 11.56 -7.39
C ARG A 132 -17.41 11.59 -8.00
N LYS A 133 -17.82 12.73 -8.53
CA LYS A 133 -19.11 12.87 -9.21
C LYS A 133 -19.17 12.04 -10.49
N CYS A 134 -18.09 12.03 -11.25
CA CYS A 134 -18.00 11.25 -12.49
C CYS A 134 -17.89 9.74 -12.24
N LYS A 135 -17.16 9.33 -11.19
CA LYS A 135 -16.92 7.94 -10.83
C LYS A 135 -17.13 7.74 -9.32
N PRO A 136 -18.38 7.70 -8.85
CA PRO A 136 -18.67 7.53 -7.44
C PRO A 136 -18.15 6.19 -6.93
N ASP A 137 -17.62 6.17 -5.71
CA ASP A 137 -17.19 4.93 -5.08
C ASP A 137 -18.35 3.99 -4.84
N THR A 138 -18.12 2.73 -5.12
CA THR A 138 -19.05 1.67 -4.73
C THR A 138 -18.90 1.42 -3.22
N ILE A 139 -19.96 1.56 -2.48
CA ILE A 139 -19.95 1.43 -1.02
C ILE A 139 -19.70 -0.02 -0.60
N ILE A 140 -18.81 -0.20 0.36
CA ILE A 140 -18.53 -1.46 1.03
C ILE A 140 -19.19 -1.38 2.41
N ALA A 141 -20.00 -2.36 2.77
CA ALA A 141 -20.68 -2.38 4.06
C ALA A 141 -19.71 -2.36 5.25
N GLU A 142 -20.08 -1.67 6.33
CA GLU A 142 -19.28 -1.55 7.56
C GLU A 142 -17.94 -0.83 7.41
N VAL A 143 -17.77 -0.05 6.34
CA VAL A 143 -16.57 0.76 6.08
C VAL A 143 -16.93 2.24 6.15
N GLU A 144 -16.13 3.00 6.87
CA GLU A 144 -16.24 4.46 6.97
C GLU A 144 -15.55 5.14 5.78
N TYR A 145 -16.15 6.21 5.25
CA TYR A 145 -15.64 6.95 4.10
C TYR A 145 -15.34 8.39 4.46
N TYR A 146 -14.11 8.82 4.21
CA TYR A 146 -13.67 10.21 4.38
C TYR A 146 -13.24 10.77 3.03
N HIS A 147 -13.71 11.98 2.71
CA HIS A 147 -13.26 12.71 1.54
C HIS A 147 -12.26 13.79 1.97
N VAL A 148 -11.01 13.64 1.54
CA VAL A 148 -9.90 14.55 1.85
C VAL A 148 -9.17 14.85 0.55
N PRO A 149 -9.68 15.76 -0.31
CA PRO A 149 -9.08 16.05 -1.59
C PRO A 149 -7.67 16.63 -1.43
N VAL A 150 -6.71 16.11 -2.18
CA VAL A 150 -5.32 16.60 -2.20
C VAL A 150 -5.11 17.73 -3.20
N VAL A 151 -6.02 17.90 -4.16
CA VAL A 151 -5.98 18.94 -5.18
C VAL A 151 -7.13 19.88 -4.94
N ASP A 152 -6.87 21.20 -5.01
CA ASP A 152 -7.92 22.20 -4.88
C ASP A 152 -8.99 22.04 -5.98
N GLU A 153 -10.22 22.38 -5.63
CA GLU A 153 -11.36 22.30 -6.55
C GLU A 153 -11.20 23.20 -7.78
N ASP A 154 -10.31 24.21 -7.71
CA ASP A 154 -9.98 25.13 -8.80
C ASP A 154 -9.04 24.51 -9.87
N VAL A 155 -8.43 23.35 -9.59
CA VAL A 155 -7.63 22.64 -10.60
C VAL A 155 -8.58 21.96 -11.57
N GLN A 156 -8.69 22.50 -12.78
CA GLN A 156 -9.52 21.93 -13.84
C GLN A 156 -9.16 20.46 -14.09
N VAL A 157 -10.04 19.58 -13.66
CA VAL A 157 -9.94 18.17 -14.03
C VAL A 157 -10.14 18.05 -15.54
N ILE A 158 -9.18 17.45 -16.22
CA ILE A 158 -9.24 17.24 -17.66
C ILE A 158 -10.32 16.20 -17.94
N SER A 159 -11.50 16.67 -18.26
CA SER A 159 -12.67 15.82 -18.48
C SER A 159 -12.92 15.48 -19.95
N ASN A 160 -12.21 16.15 -20.89
CA ASN A 160 -12.38 15.88 -22.32
C ASN A 160 -11.05 15.95 -23.10
N ARG A 161 -11.11 15.42 -24.34
CA ARG A 161 -9.94 15.33 -25.23
C ARG A 161 -9.35 16.69 -25.59
N GLU A 162 -10.18 17.74 -25.77
CA GLU A 162 -9.70 19.07 -26.12
C GLU A 162 -8.90 19.72 -25.01
N GLN A 163 -9.36 19.58 -23.77
CA GLN A 163 -8.63 20.04 -22.57
C GLN A 163 -7.32 19.28 -22.42
N PHE A 164 -7.32 17.96 -22.69
CA PHE A 164 -6.10 17.15 -22.66
C PHE A 164 -5.08 17.63 -23.72
N VAL A 165 -5.52 17.90 -24.95
CA VAL A 165 -4.64 18.43 -26.01
C VAL A 165 -4.11 19.82 -25.67
N LYS A 166 -4.94 20.71 -25.12
CA LYS A 166 -4.51 22.05 -24.66
C LYS A 166 -3.49 21.94 -23.52
N MET A 167 -3.70 21.03 -22.58
CA MET A 167 -2.73 20.78 -21.51
C MET A 167 -1.40 20.28 -22.08
N LEU A 168 -1.43 19.30 -23.00
CA LEU A 168 -0.22 18.79 -23.66
C LEU A 168 0.54 19.88 -24.41
N ALA A 169 -0.18 20.77 -25.11
CA ALA A 169 0.42 21.89 -25.83
C ALA A 169 1.04 22.97 -24.90
N GLY A 170 0.61 23.02 -23.64
CA GLY A 170 1.13 23.95 -22.63
C GLY A 170 2.19 23.34 -21.70
N LEU A 171 2.58 22.07 -21.92
CA LEU A 171 3.61 21.44 -21.14
C LEU A 171 4.99 22.05 -21.44
N PRO A 172 5.83 22.29 -20.44
CA PRO A 172 7.19 22.76 -20.64
C PRO A 172 8.06 21.68 -21.30
N ASP A 173 9.14 22.12 -21.97
CA ASP A 173 10.09 21.21 -22.61
C ASP A 173 10.79 20.29 -21.61
N ASP A 174 11.00 20.74 -20.37
CA ASP A 174 11.52 19.93 -19.27
C ASP A 174 10.38 19.35 -18.43
N MET A 175 9.93 18.17 -18.83
CA MET A 175 8.89 17.41 -18.14
C MET A 175 9.33 16.89 -16.77
N GLU A 176 10.61 16.59 -16.60
CA GLU A 176 11.14 16.05 -15.34
C GLU A 176 11.08 17.13 -14.26
N GLU A 177 11.59 18.32 -14.53
CA GLU A 177 11.52 19.45 -13.59
C GLU A 177 10.09 19.86 -13.30
N TYR A 178 9.23 19.87 -14.33
CA TYR A 178 7.79 20.15 -14.16
C TYR A 178 7.15 19.15 -13.19
N MET A 179 7.35 17.85 -13.37
CA MET A 179 6.78 16.81 -12.52
C MET A 179 7.32 16.90 -11.09
N ILE A 180 8.63 17.12 -10.91
CA ILE A 180 9.23 17.30 -9.59
C ILE A 180 8.59 18.49 -8.86
N ARG A 181 8.37 19.60 -9.55
CA ARG A 181 7.72 20.78 -8.97
C ARG A 181 6.27 20.49 -8.59
N GLN A 182 5.50 19.78 -9.44
CA GLN A 182 4.13 19.41 -9.12
C GLN A 182 4.05 18.53 -7.87
N TYR A 183 4.88 17.49 -7.79
CA TYR A 183 4.91 16.62 -6.61
C TYR A 183 5.36 17.37 -5.35
N ARG A 184 6.33 18.28 -5.47
CA ARG A 184 6.78 19.11 -4.35
C ARG A 184 5.64 19.99 -3.84
N ASN A 185 4.93 20.68 -4.72
CA ASN A 185 3.80 21.52 -4.34
C ASN A 185 2.70 20.69 -3.65
N LEU A 186 2.36 19.53 -4.22
CA LEU A 186 1.38 18.61 -3.65
C LEU A 186 1.73 18.20 -2.20
N CYS A 187 3.01 17.93 -1.94
CA CYS A 187 3.47 17.56 -0.60
C CYS A 187 3.54 18.76 0.36
N MET A 188 3.97 19.93 -0.11
CA MET A 188 4.20 21.09 0.75
C MET A 188 2.91 21.85 1.07
N ASP A 189 2.00 22.01 0.11
CA ASP A 189 0.73 22.68 0.33
C ASP A 189 -0.16 21.97 1.34
N GLN A 190 -0.08 20.66 1.43
CA GLN A 190 -0.80 19.87 2.42
C GLN A 190 -0.20 20.02 3.83
N LEU A 191 1.11 20.23 3.97
CA LEU A 191 1.74 20.49 5.26
C LEU A 191 1.34 21.85 5.84
N VAL A 192 1.18 22.87 4.99
CA VAL A 192 0.79 24.23 5.42
C VAL A 192 -0.68 24.28 5.85
N ARG A 193 -1.55 23.40 5.33
CA ARG A 193 -2.98 23.35 5.68
C ARG A 193 -3.29 22.57 6.95
N SER A 194 -2.31 21.86 7.52
CA SER A 194 -2.47 21.04 8.73
C SER A 194 -2.10 21.79 10.02
N GLU A 195 -1.69 23.07 9.95
CA GLU A 195 -1.51 24.00 11.06
C GLU A 195 -2.76 24.92 11.22
#